data_8995e52278214a89a14fbeccc5026cd6
#
_entry.id   8995e52278214a89a14fbeccc5026cd6
#
_cell.length_a   1.000
_cell.length_b   1.000
_cell.length_c   1.000
_cell.angle_alpha   90.00
_cell.angle_beta   90.00
_cell.angle_gamma   90.00
#
_symmetry.space_group_name_H-M   'P 1'
#
loop_
_entity.id
_entity.type
_entity.pdbx_description
1 polymer ?
#
loop_
_entity_poly.entity_id
_entity_poly.type
_entity_poly.pdbx_seq_one_letter_code
_entity_poly.pdbx_strand_id
1 'polypeptide(L)'
;MMAKKVRGILAGVVLGLLLGTPSGVVQAETELSEPYLMALGGRLYDNWSVVLNVKPPKATHPAYPATGKGKGPGTWRCKECHGWDYLGKEGRYASGGHATGIRGIQAWKGRDPAAVVALLRDSVHGYSRDMISDTAAHALGVFVSKGQVDMTRYIDNQGKAKGDPKRGIQVYQTICAFCHGLDGKKINFGSDKELEFLGDAARENPWEVIHKMLNGQPGQEMTSLRMLPEEEPGNILSYEQALGE
;
A
#
# COMPACT_ATOMS: atom_id res chain seq x y z
N MET A 1 -36.86 62.22 74.24
CA MET A 1 -35.78 62.04 73.27
C MET A 1 -35.97 60.69 72.59
N MET A 2 -36.27 60.73 71.28
CA MET A 2 -36.77 59.59 70.52
C MET A 2 -35.61 58.78 69.99
N ALA A 3 -35.57 57.47 70.24
CA ALA A 3 -34.66 56.53 69.62
C ALA A 3 -35.31 55.89 68.40
N LYS A 4 -34.74 56.11 67.22
CA LYS A 4 -35.17 55.50 65.97
C LYS A 4 -34.57 54.06 65.81
N LYS A 5 -35.46 53.07 65.66
CA LYS A 5 -35.12 51.69 65.28
C LYS A 5 -34.76 51.63 63.81
N VAL A 6 -33.55 51.14 63.48
CA VAL A 6 -33.14 50.75 62.09
C VAL A 6 -33.44 49.28 61.92
N ARG A 7 -34.28 48.96 60.96
CA ARG A 7 -34.56 47.59 60.50
C ARG A 7 -33.48 47.17 59.46
N GLY A 8 -32.66 46.17 59.79
CA GLY A 8 -31.77 45.55 58.89
C GLY A 8 -32.48 44.58 57.92
N ILE A 9 -32.27 44.77 56.63
CA ILE A 9 -32.73 43.89 55.63
C ILE A 9 -31.62 42.84 55.39
N LEU A 10 -31.88 41.55 55.68
CA LEU A 10 -31.04 40.44 55.30
C LEU A 10 -31.24 40.19 53.84
N ALA A 11 -30.22 40.47 53.01
CA ALA A 11 -30.14 40.02 51.62
C ALA A 11 -29.61 38.58 51.58
N GLY A 12 -30.47 37.65 51.25
CA GLY A 12 -30.06 36.24 50.99
C GLY A 12 -29.27 36.10 49.65
N VAL A 13 -28.04 35.74 49.80
CA VAL A 13 -27.21 35.36 48.63
C VAL A 13 -27.57 33.91 48.20
N VAL A 14 -28.29 33.78 47.08
CA VAL A 14 -28.54 32.49 46.47
C VAL A 14 -27.29 32.13 45.67
N LEU A 15 -26.48 31.20 46.19
CA LEU A 15 -25.34 30.64 45.53
C LEU A 15 -25.83 29.58 44.48
N GLY A 16 -25.96 30.02 43.24
CA GLY A 16 -26.30 29.12 42.15
C GLY A 16 -25.13 28.15 41.85
N LEU A 17 -25.29 26.86 42.20
CA LEU A 17 -24.40 25.79 41.70
C LEU A 17 -24.63 25.64 40.20
N LEU A 18 -23.71 26.16 39.41
CA LEU A 18 -23.56 25.78 38.00
C LEU A 18 -23.00 24.36 37.96
N LEU A 19 -23.88 23.37 37.81
CA LEU A 19 -23.50 22.03 37.43
C LEU A 19 -22.98 22.07 35.99
N GLY A 20 -21.65 22.21 35.84
CA GLY A 20 -20.98 22.06 34.59
C GLY A 20 -21.18 20.62 34.09
N THR A 21 -21.92 20.44 32.99
CA THR A 21 -21.97 19.19 32.27
C THR A 21 -20.56 18.87 31.79
N PRO A 22 -19.99 17.67 32.03
CA PRO A 22 -18.73 17.32 31.44
C PRO A 22 -18.90 17.33 29.93
N SER A 23 -18.23 18.26 29.25
CA SER A 23 -18.07 18.20 27.79
C SER A 23 -17.33 16.92 27.48
N GLY A 24 -18.06 15.89 27.12
CA GLY A 24 -17.48 14.66 26.61
C GLY A 24 -16.67 15.03 25.38
N VAL A 25 -15.34 14.90 25.47
CA VAL A 25 -14.47 14.91 24.30
C VAL A 25 -14.86 13.68 23.50
N VAL A 26 -15.69 13.87 22.48
CA VAL A 26 -15.91 12.84 21.47
C VAL A 26 -14.57 12.66 20.77
N GLN A 27 -13.82 11.68 21.23
CA GLN A 27 -12.67 11.19 20.48
C GLN A 27 -13.25 10.59 19.19
N ALA A 28 -13.21 11.36 18.11
CA ALA A 28 -13.48 10.81 16.79
C ALA A 28 -12.38 9.77 16.54
N GLU A 29 -12.70 8.48 16.65
CA GLU A 29 -11.86 7.44 16.07
C GLU A 29 -11.78 7.76 14.58
N THR A 30 -10.62 8.24 14.14
CA THR A 30 -10.38 8.55 12.74
C THR A 30 -10.24 7.21 12.02
N GLU A 31 -11.34 6.73 11.45
CA GLU A 31 -11.28 5.55 10.58
C GLU A 31 -10.27 5.80 9.45
N LEU A 32 -9.44 4.80 9.19
CA LEU A 32 -8.48 4.85 8.08
C LEU A 32 -9.25 4.92 6.77
N SER A 33 -8.90 5.87 5.92
CA SER A 33 -9.56 6.04 4.62
C SER A 33 -9.34 4.84 3.71
N GLU A 34 -10.31 4.54 2.84
CA GLU A 34 -10.19 3.43 1.89
C GLU A 34 -8.96 3.57 0.96
N PRO A 35 -8.60 4.75 0.41
CA PRO A 35 -7.36 4.91 -0.35
C PRO A 35 -6.10 4.57 0.46
N TYR A 36 -6.07 4.92 1.74
CA TYR A 36 -4.96 4.55 2.63
C TYR A 36 -4.89 3.04 2.83
N LEU A 37 -6.04 2.38 3.09
CA LEU A 37 -6.11 0.92 3.26
C LEU A 37 -5.69 0.19 1.98
N MET A 38 -6.10 0.68 0.81
CA MET A 38 -5.64 0.12 -0.48
C MET A 38 -4.13 0.25 -0.65
N ALA A 39 -3.55 1.42 -0.35
CA ALA A 39 -2.11 1.63 -0.46
C ALA A 39 -1.33 0.77 0.55
N LEU A 40 -1.79 0.70 1.79
CA LEU A 40 -1.20 -0.16 2.83
C LEU A 40 -1.28 -1.63 2.41
N GLY A 41 -2.44 -2.09 1.94
CA GLY A 41 -2.64 -3.46 1.46
C GLY A 41 -1.75 -3.80 0.28
N GLY A 42 -1.52 -2.87 -0.65
CA GLY A 42 -0.59 -3.04 -1.77
C GLY A 42 0.86 -3.20 -1.29
N ARG A 43 1.32 -2.39 -0.33
CA ARG A 43 2.65 -2.59 0.30
C ARG A 43 2.76 -3.93 1.01
N LEU A 44 1.71 -4.36 1.71
CA LEU A 44 1.65 -5.67 2.36
C LEU A 44 1.69 -6.82 1.35
N TYR A 45 1.00 -6.68 0.21
CA TYR A 45 1.04 -7.63 -0.90
C TYR A 45 2.45 -7.78 -1.47
N ASP A 46 3.17 -6.66 -1.63
CA ASP A 46 4.58 -6.67 -2.02
C ASP A 46 5.44 -7.35 -0.95
N ASN A 47 5.46 -6.81 0.28
CA ASN A 47 6.31 -7.37 1.34
C ASN A 47 5.77 -7.05 2.75
N TRP A 48 4.82 -7.85 3.20
CA TRP A 48 4.21 -7.70 4.51
C TRP A 48 5.22 -7.72 5.66
N SER A 49 6.27 -8.53 5.54
CA SER A 49 7.25 -8.70 6.63
C SER A 49 8.05 -7.43 6.88
N VAL A 50 8.40 -6.70 5.83
CA VAL A 50 9.07 -5.39 5.92
C VAL A 50 8.10 -4.32 6.44
N VAL A 51 6.87 -4.27 5.91
CA VAL A 51 5.86 -3.29 6.35
C VAL A 51 5.53 -3.41 7.82
N LEU A 52 5.42 -4.64 8.33
CA LEU A 52 5.05 -4.93 9.72
C LEU A 52 6.26 -5.07 10.65
N ASN A 53 7.48 -5.02 10.12
CA ASN A 53 8.71 -5.31 10.86
C ASN A 53 8.66 -6.66 11.59
N VAL A 54 8.14 -7.69 10.91
CA VAL A 54 8.02 -9.07 11.41
C VAL A 54 8.91 -9.98 10.58
N LYS A 55 9.65 -10.88 11.22
CA LYS A 55 10.49 -11.84 10.50
C LYS A 55 9.62 -12.93 9.87
N PRO A 56 9.69 -13.14 8.56
CA PRO A 56 8.97 -14.23 7.91
C PRO A 56 9.62 -15.58 8.27
N PRO A 57 8.90 -16.70 8.10
CA PRO A 57 9.47 -18.03 8.28
C PRO A 57 10.70 -18.24 7.39
N LYS A 58 11.73 -18.92 7.92
CA LYS A 58 12.95 -19.20 7.15
C LYS A 58 12.75 -20.23 6.04
N ALA A 59 11.80 -21.15 6.22
CA ALA A 59 11.47 -22.17 5.25
C ALA A 59 10.73 -21.57 4.05
N THR A 60 10.79 -22.25 2.91
CA THR A 60 9.93 -21.99 1.75
C THR A 60 8.47 -22.17 2.15
N HIS A 61 7.58 -21.29 1.64
CA HIS A 61 6.15 -21.37 1.90
C HIS A 61 5.60 -22.75 1.47
N PRO A 62 4.80 -23.44 2.31
CA PRO A 62 4.33 -24.80 1.99
C PRO A 62 3.58 -24.92 0.66
N ALA A 63 2.79 -23.91 0.29
CA ALA A 63 2.07 -23.88 -0.98
C ALA A 63 2.93 -23.46 -2.18
N TYR A 64 4.19 -23.02 -1.97
CA TYR A 64 5.08 -22.67 -3.07
C TYR A 64 5.55 -23.94 -3.79
N PRO A 65 5.30 -24.12 -5.09
CA PRO A 65 5.54 -25.38 -5.78
C PRO A 65 7.04 -25.70 -5.88
N ALA A 66 7.38 -26.98 -5.82
CA ALA A 66 8.76 -27.46 -5.93
C ALA A 66 9.40 -27.11 -7.29
N THR A 67 8.61 -26.92 -8.32
CA THR A 67 9.02 -26.50 -9.67
C THR A 67 9.40 -25.02 -9.76
N GLY A 68 8.97 -24.21 -8.81
CA GLY A 68 9.30 -22.79 -8.76
C GLY A 68 10.75 -22.55 -8.34
N LYS A 69 11.34 -21.45 -8.81
CA LYS A 69 12.75 -21.11 -8.51
C LYS A 69 12.93 -20.42 -7.14
N GLY A 70 11.88 -19.84 -6.58
CA GLY A 70 11.93 -19.16 -5.27
C GLY A 70 12.23 -20.13 -4.14
N LYS A 71 12.95 -19.65 -3.12
CA LYS A 71 13.30 -20.41 -1.91
C LYS A 71 13.20 -19.50 -0.68
N GLY A 72 12.94 -20.13 0.47
CA GLY A 72 13.00 -19.49 1.78
C GLY A 72 12.02 -18.33 1.96
N PRO A 73 12.41 -17.32 2.76
CA PRO A 73 11.51 -16.24 3.22
C PRO A 73 10.84 -15.45 2.09
N GLY A 74 11.50 -15.29 0.94
CA GLY A 74 10.96 -14.56 -0.20
C GLY A 74 9.63 -15.13 -0.70
N THR A 75 9.45 -16.45 -0.60
CA THR A 75 8.24 -17.15 -1.07
C THR A 75 6.99 -16.88 -0.23
N TRP A 76 7.13 -16.18 0.89
CA TRP A 76 6.01 -15.73 1.74
C TRP A 76 5.43 -14.39 1.30
N ARG A 77 5.96 -13.76 0.26
CA ARG A 77 5.41 -12.54 -0.32
C ARG A 77 4.29 -12.89 -1.29
N CYS A 78 3.15 -12.21 -1.19
CA CYS A 78 1.98 -12.50 -2.03
C CYS A 78 2.30 -12.41 -3.52
N LYS A 79 3.08 -11.40 -3.91
CA LYS A 79 3.49 -11.16 -5.29
C LYS A 79 4.33 -12.30 -5.89
N GLU A 80 5.03 -13.09 -5.07
CA GLU A 80 5.84 -14.22 -5.57
C GLU A 80 4.98 -15.34 -6.21
N CYS A 81 3.74 -15.47 -5.77
CA CYS A 81 2.79 -16.44 -6.29
C CYS A 81 1.80 -15.82 -7.29
N HIS A 82 1.31 -14.60 -6.98
CA HIS A 82 0.17 -14.00 -7.67
C HIS A 82 0.56 -12.96 -8.73
N GLY A 83 1.84 -12.57 -8.80
CA GLY A 83 2.40 -11.67 -9.83
C GLY A 83 2.16 -10.19 -9.55
N TRP A 84 2.96 -9.35 -10.19
CA TRP A 84 2.82 -7.90 -10.14
C TRP A 84 1.63 -7.38 -10.95
N ASP A 85 1.17 -8.17 -11.92
CA ASP A 85 -0.01 -7.90 -12.72
C ASP A 85 -1.30 -8.51 -12.11
N TYR A 86 -1.18 -9.19 -10.97
CA TYR A 86 -2.28 -9.85 -10.25
C TYR A 86 -2.92 -11.04 -11.00
N LEU A 87 -2.31 -11.48 -12.10
CA LEU A 87 -2.82 -12.55 -12.98
C LEU A 87 -2.19 -13.92 -12.68
N GLY A 88 -1.05 -13.96 -11.97
CA GLY A 88 -0.34 -15.20 -11.69
C GLY A 88 -0.01 -15.97 -12.95
N LYS A 89 -0.40 -17.25 -13.01
CA LYS A 89 -0.16 -18.11 -14.17
C LYS A 89 -0.89 -17.70 -15.45
N GLU A 90 -1.88 -16.85 -15.38
CA GLU A 90 -2.59 -16.29 -16.53
C GLU A 90 -1.95 -14.98 -17.05
N GLY A 91 -0.88 -14.49 -16.39
CA GLY A 91 -0.20 -13.25 -16.74
C GLY A 91 1.31 -13.39 -16.88
N ARG A 92 2.03 -12.43 -16.32
CA ARG A 92 3.51 -12.39 -16.42
C ARG A 92 4.19 -13.60 -15.80
N TYR A 93 3.53 -14.30 -14.88
CA TYR A 93 4.04 -15.51 -14.22
C TYR A 93 3.59 -16.81 -14.92
N ALA A 94 3.08 -16.71 -16.16
CA ALA A 94 2.80 -17.90 -17.00
C ALA A 94 4.05 -18.70 -17.36
N SER A 95 5.21 -18.02 -17.41
CA SER A 95 6.49 -18.64 -17.76
C SER A 95 7.66 -17.96 -17.02
N GLY A 96 8.88 -18.46 -17.22
CA GLY A 96 10.09 -17.89 -16.62
C GLY A 96 10.31 -18.28 -15.17
N GLY A 97 11.13 -17.49 -14.46
CA GLY A 97 11.60 -17.80 -13.09
C GLY A 97 10.53 -17.80 -12.02
N HIS A 98 9.43 -17.07 -12.24
CA HIS A 98 8.30 -16.95 -11.32
C HIS A 98 7.10 -17.83 -11.71
N ALA A 99 7.26 -18.73 -12.69
CA ALA A 99 6.18 -19.64 -13.09
C ALA A 99 5.89 -20.66 -11.99
N THR A 100 4.88 -20.40 -11.19
CA THR A 100 4.45 -21.26 -10.08
C THR A 100 3.23 -22.11 -10.43
N GLY A 101 2.51 -21.82 -11.52
CA GLY A 101 1.22 -22.42 -11.84
C GLY A 101 0.07 -21.93 -10.92
N ILE A 102 0.33 -20.99 -10.01
CA ILE A 102 -0.65 -20.43 -9.10
C ILE A 102 -1.45 -19.33 -9.80
N ARG A 103 -2.76 -19.32 -9.59
CA ARG A 103 -3.66 -18.29 -10.15
C ARG A 103 -3.38 -16.92 -9.54
N GLY A 104 -3.71 -15.88 -10.31
CA GLY A 104 -3.75 -14.52 -9.79
C GLY A 104 -4.91 -14.27 -8.83
N ILE A 105 -5.00 -13.02 -8.38
CA ILE A 105 -6.01 -12.58 -7.41
C ILE A 105 -7.20 -11.85 -8.05
N GLN A 106 -7.25 -11.74 -9.37
CA GLN A 106 -8.31 -10.97 -10.06
C GLN A 106 -9.73 -11.46 -9.78
N ALA A 107 -9.93 -12.77 -9.60
CA ALA A 107 -11.23 -13.34 -9.25
C ALA A 107 -11.81 -12.84 -7.92
N TRP A 108 -10.98 -12.17 -7.11
CA TRP A 108 -11.34 -11.60 -5.82
C TRP A 108 -11.70 -10.11 -5.89
N LYS A 109 -11.59 -9.50 -7.06
CA LYS A 109 -12.03 -8.11 -7.28
C LYS A 109 -13.52 -7.96 -6.99
N GLY A 110 -13.86 -6.98 -6.15
CA GLY A 110 -15.23 -6.69 -5.74
C GLY A 110 -15.82 -7.66 -4.69
N ARG A 111 -15.05 -8.65 -4.21
CA ARG A 111 -15.48 -9.56 -3.14
C ARG A 111 -15.36 -8.87 -1.78
N ASP A 112 -16.10 -9.40 -0.78
CA ASP A 112 -15.98 -8.93 0.59
C ASP A 112 -14.52 -9.05 1.10
N PRO A 113 -13.90 -7.97 1.58
CA PRO A 113 -12.57 -8.01 2.19
C PRO A 113 -12.43 -9.05 3.32
N ALA A 114 -13.50 -9.31 4.10
CA ALA A 114 -13.48 -10.29 5.16
C ALA A 114 -13.30 -11.74 4.62
N ALA A 115 -13.83 -12.03 3.43
CA ALA A 115 -13.61 -13.32 2.79
C ALA A 115 -12.15 -13.52 2.39
N VAL A 116 -11.43 -12.45 1.98
CA VAL A 116 -10.00 -12.49 1.70
C VAL A 116 -9.22 -12.74 2.99
N VAL A 117 -9.60 -12.08 4.11
CA VAL A 117 -8.97 -12.31 5.42
C VAL A 117 -9.11 -13.78 5.84
N ALA A 118 -10.26 -14.40 5.61
CA ALA A 118 -10.46 -15.82 5.90
C ALA A 118 -9.50 -16.72 5.11
N LEU A 119 -9.26 -16.41 3.82
CA LEU A 119 -8.27 -17.14 3.01
C LEU A 119 -6.84 -17.01 3.54
N LEU A 120 -6.44 -15.82 4.00
CA LEU A 120 -5.09 -15.66 4.57
C LEU A 120 -4.86 -16.58 5.78
N ARG A 121 -5.94 -16.95 6.47
CA ARG A 121 -5.92 -17.81 7.68
C ARG A 121 -6.15 -19.29 7.38
N ASP A 122 -6.45 -19.66 6.13
CA ASP A 122 -6.69 -21.05 5.77
C ASP A 122 -5.41 -21.91 5.79
N SER A 123 -5.57 -23.22 5.59
CA SER A 123 -4.43 -24.17 5.60
C SER A 123 -3.50 -24.01 4.41
N VAL A 124 -3.91 -23.34 3.34
CA VAL A 124 -3.09 -23.11 2.14
C VAL A 124 -2.17 -21.92 2.34
N HIS A 125 -2.70 -20.79 2.81
CA HIS A 125 -1.92 -19.56 3.01
C HIS A 125 -1.20 -19.54 4.37
N GLY A 126 -1.84 -20.02 5.43
CA GLY A 126 -1.20 -20.29 6.71
C GLY A 126 -0.64 -19.08 7.48
N TYR A 127 -1.05 -17.84 7.13
CA TYR A 127 -0.59 -16.66 7.85
C TYR A 127 -1.25 -16.56 9.23
N SER A 128 -0.47 -16.62 10.29
CA SER A 128 -0.95 -16.40 11.67
C SER A 128 -1.21 -14.91 11.96
N ARG A 129 -1.90 -14.63 13.09
CA ARG A 129 -2.09 -13.24 13.56
C ARG A 129 -0.79 -12.57 13.99
N ASP A 130 0.20 -13.37 14.45
CA ASP A 130 1.52 -12.85 14.79
C ASP A 130 2.34 -12.47 13.54
N MET A 131 2.07 -13.10 12.40
CA MET A 131 2.68 -12.73 11.12
C MET A 131 2.02 -11.51 10.52
N ILE A 132 0.69 -11.54 10.38
CA ILE A 132 -0.12 -10.47 9.80
C ILE A 132 -1.28 -10.20 10.76
N SER A 133 -1.27 -9.07 11.48
CA SER A 133 -2.34 -8.69 12.39
C SER A 133 -3.70 -8.59 11.70
N ASP A 134 -4.80 -8.55 12.45
CA ASP A 134 -6.14 -8.45 11.85
C ASP A 134 -6.32 -7.12 11.11
N THR A 135 -5.76 -6.01 11.60
CA THR A 135 -5.77 -4.72 10.88
C THR A 135 -5.01 -4.79 9.56
N ALA A 136 -3.83 -5.42 9.54
CA ALA A 136 -3.05 -5.59 8.31
C ALA A 136 -3.74 -6.55 7.34
N ALA A 137 -4.34 -7.64 7.84
CA ALA A 137 -5.13 -8.56 7.03
C ALA A 137 -6.36 -7.87 6.41
N HIS A 138 -7.03 -6.97 7.15
CA HIS A 138 -8.11 -6.16 6.61
C HIS A 138 -7.63 -5.25 5.47
N ALA A 139 -6.50 -4.55 5.64
CA ALA A 139 -5.92 -3.72 4.57
C ALA A 139 -5.56 -4.56 3.32
N LEU A 140 -4.99 -5.76 3.49
CA LEU A 140 -4.80 -6.72 2.39
C LEU A 140 -6.12 -7.11 1.73
N GLY A 141 -7.15 -7.38 2.52
CA GLY A 141 -8.50 -7.68 2.02
C GLY A 141 -9.07 -6.55 1.17
N VAL A 142 -8.95 -5.31 1.64
CA VAL A 142 -9.36 -4.11 0.89
C VAL A 142 -8.57 -3.96 -0.41
N PHE A 143 -7.25 -4.17 -0.37
CA PHE A 143 -6.42 -4.13 -1.58
C PHE A 143 -6.82 -5.21 -2.59
N VAL A 144 -6.96 -6.45 -2.16
CA VAL A 144 -7.32 -7.58 -3.03
C VAL A 144 -8.72 -7.39 -3.62
N SER A 145 -9.65 -6.80 -2.86
CA SER A 145 -11.02 -6.54 -3.32
C SER A 145 -11.10 -5.32 -4.25
N LYS A 146 -10.47 -4.21 -3.87
CA LYS A 146 -10.70 -2.89 -4.48
C LYS A 146 -9.45 -2.23 -5.04
N GLY A 147 -8.27 -2.61 -4.54
CA GLY A 147 -7.01 -1.94 -4.85
C GLY A 147 -6.28 -2.48 -6.07
N GLN A 148 -6.73 -3.59 -6.67
CA GLN A 148 -6.15 -4.13 -7.89
C GLN A 148 -6.40 -3.18 -9.06
N VAL A 149 -5.35 -2.84 -9.79
CA VAL A 149 -5.47 -2.03 -11.01
C VAL A 149 -5.40 -2.90 -12.25
N ASP A 150 -6.04 -2.43 -13.32
CA ASP A 150 -5.87 -3.02 -14.63
C ASP A 150 -4.57 -2.49 -15.26
N MET A 151 -3.53 -3.31 -15.23
CA MET A 151 -2.21 -2.94 -15.75
C MET A 151 -2.23 -2.66 -17.26
N THR A 152 -3.21 -3.20 -18.00
CA THR A 152 -3.34 -2.95 -19.45
C THR A 152 -3.66 -1.50 -19.79
N ARG A 153 -4.11 -0.70 -18.84
CA ARG A 153 -4.30 0.74 -18.98
C ARG A 153 -2.99 1.49 -19.14
N TYR A 154 -1.95 1.03 -18.46
CA TYR A 154 -0.66 1.71 -18.34
C TYR A 154 0.43 1.09 -19.24
N ILE A 155 0.33 -0.19 -19.51
CA ILE A 155 1.39 -1.00 -20.10
C ILE A 155 0.81 -1.83 -21.25
N ASP A 156 1.50 -1.89 -22.38
CA ASP A 156 1.14 -2.77 -23.48
C ASP A 156 1.68 -4.21 -23.28
N ASN A 157 1.41 -5.10 -24.23
CA ASN A 157 1.81 -6.50 -24.16
C ASN A 157 3.34 -6.70 -24.21
N GLN A 158 4.09 -5.68 -24.64
CA GLN A 158 5.55 -5.70 -24.73
C GLN A 158 6.23 -5.09 -23.50
N GLY A 159 5.44 -4.56 -22.54
CA GLY A 159 5.98 -3.89 -21.36
C GLY A 159 6.21 -2.39 -21.56
N LYS A 160 5.79 -1.83 -22.70
CA LYS A 160 5.94 -0.41 -22.97
C LYS A 160 4.80 0.40 -22.34
N ALA A 161 5.16 1.51 -21.73
CA ALA A 161 4.18 2.44 -21.17
C ALA A 161 3.34 3.11 -22.25
N LYS A 162 2.05 3.35 -21.95
CA LYS A 162 1.06 3.96 -22.85
C LYS A 162 0.84 5.44 -22.60
N GLY A 163 1.52 6.05 -21.63
CA GLY A 163 1.31 7.45 -21.25
C GLY A 163 2.08 8.46 -22.10
N ASP A 164 1.89 9.74 -21.79
CA ASP A 164 2.62 10.87 -22.38
C ASP A 164 3.88 11.19 -21.54
N PRO A 165 5.11 10.96 -22.04
CA PRO A 165 6.33 11.25 -21.30
C PRO A 165 6.54 12.76 -21.05
N LYS A 166 5.97 13.65 -21.88
CA LYS A 166 6.02 15.10 -21.66
C LYS A 166 5.19 15.54 -20.45
N ARG A 167 4.10 14.85 -20.20
CA ARG A 167 3.33 15.03 -18.97
C ARG A 167 4.03 14.33 -17.79
N GLY A 168 4.56 13.14 -18.03
CA GLY A 168 5.27 12.33 -17.02
C GLY A 168 6.44 13.06 -16.38
N ILE A 169 7.30 13.75 -17.18
CA ILE A 169 8.43 14.53 -16.65
C ILE A 169 7.99 15.61 -15.67
N GLN A 170 6.85 16.28 -15.93
CA GLN A 170 6.37 17.35 -15.05
C GLN A 170 5.98 16.80 -13.67
N VAL A 171 5.28 15.68 -13.63
CA VAL A 171 4.88 15.02 -12.38
C VAL A 171 6.10 14.41 -11.68
N TYR A 172 6.96 13.73 -12.45
CA TYR A 172 8.19 13.12 -11.93
C TYR A 172 9.09 14.12 -11.22
N GLN A 173 9.41 15.24 -11.87
CA GLN A 173 10.27 16.28 -11.30
C GLN A 173 9.66 16.97 -10.09
N THR A 174 8.34 16.96 -9.96
CA THR A 174 7.63 17.57 -8.83
C THR A 174 7.56 16.64 -7.61
N ILE A 175 7.37 15.33 -7.84
CA ILE A 175 7.09 14.37 -6.77
C ILE A 175 8.25 13.38 -6.58
N CYS A 176 8.74 12.76 -7.66
CA CYS A 176 9.62 11.59 -7.59
C CYS A 176 11.11 11.97 -7.51
N ALA A 177 11.51 13.04 -8.20
CA ALA A 177 12.91 13.43 -8.34
C ALA A 177 13.60 13.80 -7.01
N PHE A 178 12.83 14.20 -5.99
CA PHE A 178 13.37 14.46 -4.65
C PHE A 178 14.13 13.25 -4.09
N CYS A 179 13.55 12.06 -4.23
CA CYS A 179 14.14 10.81 -3.77
C CYS A 179 14.98 10.12 -4.84
N HIS A 180 14.50 10.11 -6.11
CA HIS A 180 15.09 9.31 -7.18
C HIS A 180 16.15 10.08 -8.01
N GLY A 181 16.26 11.40 -7.84
CA GLY A 181 17.12 12.27 -8.68
C GLY A 181 16.41 12.67 -9.97
N LEU A 182 16.88 13.74 -10.61
CA LEU A 182 16.33 14.22 -11.87
C LEU A 182 16.58 13.24 -13.03
N ASP A 183 17.65 12.45 -12.91
CA ASP A 183 18.08 11.43 -13.88
C ASP A 183 17.69 10.00 -13.47
N GLY A 184 16.97 9.82 -12.35
CA GLY A 184 16.56 8.52 -11.83
C GLY A 184 17.68 7.68 -11.22
N LYS A 185 18.89 8.24 -11.01
CA LYS A 185 20.10 7.48 -10.60
C LYS A 185 20.51 7.69 -9.14
N LYS A 186 19.72 8.40 -8.35
CA LYS A 186 20.07 8.68 -6.94
C LYS A 186 19.98 7.44 -6.05
N ILE A 187 19.15 6.44 -6.41
CA ILE A 187 18.98 5.17 -5.69
C ILE A 187 19.40 4.05 -6.63
N ASN A 188 20.37 3.23 -6.22
CA ASN A 188 20.70 1.98 -6.88
C ASN A 188 19.86 0.85 -6.26
N PHE A 189 19.03 0.18 -7.04
CA PHE A 189 18.21 -0.97 -6.64
C PHE A 189 18.95 -2.30 -6.75
N GLY A 190 20.03 -2.34 -7.52
CA GLY A 190 20.88 -3.49 -7.71
C GLY A 190 21.97 -3.62 -6.65
N SER A 191 23.12 -4.14 -7.05
CA SER A 191 24.31 -4.27 -6.21
C SER A 191 25.41 -3.30 -6.67
N ASP A 192 26.51 -3.24 -5.93
CA ASP A 192 27.70 -2.45 -6.33
C ASP A 192 28.35 -2.97 -7.63
N LYS A 193 28.03 -4.22 -8.04
CA LYS A 193 28.57 -4.86 -9.23
C LYS A 193 27.61 -4.83 -10.41
N GLU A 194 26.32 -4.76 -10.13
CA GLU A 194 25.24 -4.75 -11.12
C GLU A 194 24.32 -3.60 -10.75
N LEU A 195 24.60 -2.43 -11.31
CA LEU A 195 23.83 -1.22 -11.05
C LEU A 195 22.48 -1.34 -11.74
N GLU A 196 21.43 -1.03 -11.00
CA GLU A 196 20.05 -0.97 -11.46
C GLU A 196 19.43 0.33 -10.98
N PHE A 197 19.02 1.17 -11.89
CA PHE A 197 18.40 2.46 -11.58
C PHE A 197 16.92 2.48 -11.99
N LEU A 198 16.25 3.57 -11.72
CA LEU A 198 14.81 3.68 -11.94
C LEU A 198 14.41 3.41 -13.40
N GLY A 199 15.18 3.93 -14.37
CA GLY A 199 14.92 3.68 -15.79
C GLY A 199 15.05 2.19 -16.16
N ASP A 200 16.01 1.49 -15.57
CA ASP A 200 16.21 0.05 -15.79
C ASP A 200 15.04 -0.74 -15.22
N ALA A 201 14.66 -0.48 -13.96
CA ALA A 201 13.50 -1.09 -13.33
C ALA A 201 12.20 -0.84 -14.12
N ALA A 202 12.02 0.38 -14.64
CA ALA A 202 10.85 0.76 -15.43
C ALA A 202 10.77 0.02 -16.78
N ARG A 203 11.92 -0.29 -17.40
CA ARG A 203 11.98 -1.09 -18.64
C ARG A 203 11.83 -2.59 -18.38
N GLU A 204 12.47 -3.10 -17.33
CA GLU A 204 12.51 -4.55 -17.07
C GLU A 204 11.24 -5.07 -16.42
N ASN A 205 10.68 -4.32 -15.46
CA ASN A 205 9.49 -4.73 -14.72
C ASN A 205 8.49 -3.57 -14.47
N PRO A 206 7.90 -3.03 -15.54
CA PRO A 206 6.98 -1.90 -15.44
C PRO A 206 5.73 -2.18 -14.57
N TRP A 207 5.32 -3.45 -14.43
CA TRP A 207 4.21 -3.88 -13.56
C TRP A 207 4.53 -3.64 -12.07
N GLU A 208 5.75 -3.96 -11.66
CA GLU A 208 6.24 -3.66 -10.32
C GLU A 208 6.29 -2.15 -10.09
N VAL A 209 6.80 -1.39 -11.06
CA VAL A 209 6.92 0.06 -10.94
C VAL A 209 5.54 0.71 -10.80
N ILE A 210 4.55 0.35 -11.61
CA ILE A 210 3.15 0.82 -11.44
C ILE A 210 2.59 0.42 -10.07
N HIS A 211 2.83 -0.83 -9.64
CA HIS A 211 2.38 -1.27 -8.32
C HIS A 211 2.95 -0.39 -7.21
N LYS A 212 4.27 -0.10 -7.25
CA LYS A 212 4.95 0.71 -6.25
C LYS A 212 4.57 2.19 -6.31
N MET A 213 4.40 2.77 -7.51
CA MET A 213 3.86 4.13 -7.64
C MET A 213 2.52 4.28 -6.94
N LEU A 214 1.61 3.33 -7.17
CA LEU A 214 0.27 3.39 -6.62
C LEU A 214 0.21 3.09 -5.12
N ASN A 215 1.11 2.28 -4.58
CA ASN A 215 1.00 1.82 -3.19
C ASN A 215 2.13 2.32 -2.28
N GLY A 216 3.25 2.71 -2.83
CA GLY A 216 4.49 2.99 -2.10
C GLY A 216 5.41 1.77 -2.00
N GLN A 217 6.66 2.00 -1.59
CA GLN A 217 7.68 0.96 -1.37
C GLN A 217 7.61 0.46 0.08
N PRO A 218 7.56 -0.87 0.33
CA PRO A 218 7.67 -1.43 1.67
C PRO A 218 8.91 -0.95 2.43
N GLY A 219 8.71 -0.48 3.67
CA GLY A 219 9.80 -0.03 4.53
C GLY A 219 10.46 1.30 4.14
N GLN A 220 9.91 2.01 3.16
CA GLN A 220 10.39 3.33 2.73
C GLN A 220 9.23 4.35 2.72
N GLU A 221 9.58 5.63 2.77
CA GLU A 221 8.60 6.72 2.74
C GLU A 221 8.22 7.12 1.30
N MET A 222 8.01 6.13 0.43
CA MET A 222 7.53 6.39 -0.91
C MET A 222 6.02 6.68 -0.88
N THR A 223 5.65 7.86 -1.37
CA THR A 223 4.25 8.32 -1.40
C THR A 223 3.42 7.49 -2.38
N SER A 224 2.21 7.09 -1.96
CA SER A 224 1.22 6.48 -2.83
C SER A 224 0.61 7.51 -3.77
N LEU A 225 0.54 7.21 -5.07
CA LEU A 225 -0.05 8.09 -6.08
C LEU A 225 -1.53 7.76 -6.38
N ARG A 226 -2.21 6.99 -5.52
CA ARG A 226 -3.63 6.62 -5.71
C ARG A 226 -4.59 7.81 -5.76
N MET A 227 -4.17 8.97 -5.28
CA MET A 227 -4.97 10.19 -5.27
C MET A 227 -4.74 11.06 -6.52
N LEU A 228 -3.80 10.72 -7.38
CA LEU A 228 -3.60 11.40 -8.66
C LEU A 228 -4.64 10.93 -9.70
N PRO A 229 -4.89 11.73 -10.76
CA PRO A 229 -5.65 11.28 -11.91
C PRO A 229 -5.16 9.94 -12.46
N GLU A 230 -6.09 9.12 -12.95
CA GLU A 230 -5.85 7.73 -13.30
C GLU A 230 -4.76 7.54 -14.38
N GLU A 231 -4.57 8.52 -15.25
CA GLU A 231 -3.57 8.49 -16.33
C GLU A 231 -2.14 8.76 -15.85
N GLU A 232 -1.96 9.44 -14.70
CA GLU A 232 -0.64 9.92 -14.29
C GLU A 232 0.39 8.82 -14.04
N PRO A 233 0.07 7.65 -13.46
CA PRO A 233 1.06 6.57 -13.35
C PRO A 233 1.59 6.11 -14.70
N GLY A 234 0.75 6.07 -15.74
CA GLY A 234 1.17 5.74 -17.09
C GLY A 234 2.06 6.81 -17.73
N ASN A 235 1.74 8.09 -17.50
CA ASN A 235 2.56 9.22 -17.95
C ASN A 235 3.95 9.20 -17.31
N ILE A 236 4.01 9.00 -15.98
CA ILE A 236 5.25 8.91 -15.21
C ILE A 236 6.08 7.72 -15.71
N LEU A 237 5.48 6.53 -15.83
CA LEU A 237 6.16 5.34 -16.33
C LEU A 237 6.76 5.55 -17.73
N SER A 238 6.03 6.24 -18.63
CA SER A 238 6.54 6.57 -19.98
C SER A 238 7.79 7.43 -19.92
N TYR A 239 7.87 8.37 -18.99
CA TYR A 239 9.07 9.17 -18.77
C TYR A 239 10.19 8.35 -18.12
N GLU A 240 9.87 7.54 -17.12
CA GLU A 240 10.87 6.70 -16.43
C GLU A 240 11.52 5.69 -17.36
N GLN A 241 10.76 5.10 -18.30
CA GLN A 241 11.33 4.22 -19.32
C GLN A 241 12.33 4.91 -20.25
N ALA A 242 12.22 6.22 -20.45
CA ALA A 242 13.15 7.03 -21.24
C ALA A 242 14.38 7.50 -20.43
N LEU A 243 14.41 7.29 -19.11
CA LEU A 243 15.57 7.65 -18.29
C LEU A 243 16.76 6.74 -18.60
N GLY A 244 17.90 7.35 -18.92
CA GLY A 244 19.18 6.64 -19.12
C GLY A 244 19.36 6.03 -20.50
N GLU A 245 18.47 6.38 -21.47
CA GLU A 245 18.69 6.09 -22.90
C GLU A 245 19.73 7.05 -23.50
#